data_bac1da7f8414dc50b4301e506b49c262
#
_entry.id   bac1da7f8414dc50b4301e506b49c262
#
_cell.length_a   1.000
_cell.length_b   1.000
_cell.length_c   1.000
_cell.angle_alpha   90.00
_cell.angle_beta   90.00
_cell.angle_gamma   90.00
#
_symmetry.space_group_name_H-M   'P 1'
#
loop_
_entity.id
_entity.type
_entity.pdbx_description
1 polymer ?
#
loop_
_entity_poly.entity_id
_entity_poly.type
_entity_poly.pdbx_seq_one_letter_code
_entity_poly.pdbx_strand_id
1 'polypeptide(L)' 'MKGRAGKRLRQEGAINRTELTIEKYEKILPAERELLKVGRKEKDLPPNVIPMLEKKIKHFEEKLDRAKTTLENTKKNRGS' A
#
# COMPACT_ATOMS: atom_id res chain seq x y z
N MET A 1 -21.12 20.45 -20.35
CA MET A 1 -19.95 19.73 -20.80
C MET A 1 -18.75 19.80 -19.85
N LYS A 2 -18.69 20.83 -19.04
CA LYS A 2 -17.66 20.95 -18.00
C LYS A 2 -17.68 19.78 -17.00
N GLY A 3 -18.86 19.19 -16.72
CA GLY A 3 -19.00 18.08 -15.81
C GLY A 3 -18.35 16.78 -16.28
N ARG A 4 -18.33 16.51 -17.58
CA ARG A 4 -17.72 15.32 -18.15
C ARG A 4 -16.19 15.38 -18.08
N ALA A 5 -15.61 16.52 -18.37
CA ALA A 5 -14.18 16.74 -18.26
C ALA A 5 -13.71 16.61 -16.81
N GLY A 6 -14.50 17.14 -15.85
CA GLY A 6 -14.22 17.02 -14.43
C GLY A 6 -14.23 15.59 -13.93
N LYS A 7 -15.16 14.76 -14.40
CA LYS A 7 -15.24 13.35 -14.04
C LYS A 7 -14.03 12.56 -14.53
N ARG A 8 -13.58 12.80 -15.76
CA ARG A 8 -12.38 12.15 -16.30
C ARG A 8 -11.13 12.50 -15.49
N LEU A 9 -10.95 13.78 -15.17
CA LEU A 9 -9.83 14.23 -14.38
C LEU A 9 -9.82 13.60 -12.99
N ARG A 10 -11.00 13.45 -12.38
CA ARG A 10 -11.12 12.81 -11.06
C ARG A 10 -10.75 11.34 -11.11
N GLN A 11 -11.17 10.61 -12.15
CA GLN A 11 -10.84 9.20 -12.29
C GLN A 11 -9.35 8.99 -12.51
N GLU A 12 -8.74 9.81 -13.37
CA GLU A 12 -7.29 9.75 -13.59
C GLU A 12 -6.52 10.12 -12.34
N GLY A 13 -6.98 11.12 -11.59
CA GLY A 13 -6.38 11.49 -10.32
C GLY A 13 -6.47 10.36 -9.29
N ALA A 14 -7.61 9.66 -9.22
CA ALA A 14 -7.80 8.53 -8.32
C ALA A 14 -6.86 7.37 -8.68
N ILE A 15 -6.73 7.05 -9.97
CA ILE A 15 -5.81 6.01 -10.45
C ILE A 15 -4.37 6.36 -10.09
N ASN A 16 -3.95 7.60 -10.35
CA ASN A 16 -2.61 8.05 -10.03
C ASN A 16 -2.31 7.99 -8.53
N ARG A 17 -3.26 8.40 -7.70
CA ARG A 17 -3.11 8.32 -6.24
C ARG A 17 -2.97 6.88 -5.77
N THR A 18 -3.77 5.98 -6.32
CA THR A 18 -3.72 4.57 -5.98
C THR A 18 -2.39 3.95 -6.41
N GLU A 19 -1.92 4.27 -7.60
CA GLU A 19 -0.62 3.82 -8.09
C GLU A 19 0.53 4.32 -7.21
N LEU A 20 0.50 5.59 -6.79
CA LEU A 20 1.49 6.15 -5.88
C LEU A 20 1.47 5.47 -4.51
N THR A 21 0.27 5.15 -4.01
CA THR A 21 0.10 4.42 -2.76
C THR A 21 0.71 3.03 -2.85
N ILE A 22 0.43 2.31 -3.94
CA ILE A 22 1.00 0.99 -4.19
C ILE A 22 2.53 1.05 -4.24
N GLU A 23 3.06 1.98 -5.00
CA GLU A 23 4.50 2.18 -5.12
C GLU A 23 5.15 2.48 -3.77
N LYS A 24 4.51 3.33 -2.97
CA LYS A 24 4.98 3.66 -1.63
C LYS A 24 5.06 2.42 -0.73
N TYR A 25 4.00 1.63 -0.70
CA TYR A 25 3.96 0.42 0.13
C TYR A 25 4.93 -0.65 -0.38
N GLU A 26 5.11 -0.76 -1.68
CA GLU A 26 6.08 -1.70 -2.26
C GLU A 26 7.52 -1.34 -1.89
N LYS A 27 7.80 -0.07 -1.63
CA LYS A 27 9.10 0.39 -1.14
C LYS A 27 9.25 0.21 0.36
N ILE A 28 8.18 0.48 1.12
CA ILE A 28 8.19 0.40 2.58
C ILE A 28 8.26 -1.05 3.06
N LEU A 29 7.50 -1.94 2.45
CA LEU A 29 7.42 -3.35 2.90
C LEU A 29 8.76 -4.06 2.94
N PRO A 30 9.62 -4.00 1.92
CA PRO A 30 10.93 -4.64 2.00
C PRO A 30 11.78 -4.10 3.13
N ALA A 31 11.73 -2.78 3.37
CA ALA A 31 12.47 -2.14 4.45
C ALA A 31 11.99 -2.61 5.82
N GLU A 32 10.67 -2.69 6.01
CA GLU A 32 10.08 -3.17 7.26
C GLU A 32 10.37 -4.65 7.51
N ARG A 33 10.34 -5.47 6.46
CA ARG A 33 10.70 -6.88 6.54
C ARG A 33 12.17 -7.06 6.92
N GLU A 34 13.04 -6.22 6.39
CA GLU A 34 14.45 -6.22 6.74
C GLU A 34 14.65 -5.86 8.22
N LEU A 35 13.95 -4.84 8.69
CA LEU A 35 13.97 -4.45 10.11
C LEU A 35 13.51 -5.60 11.01
N LEU A 36 12.45 -6.30 10.61
CA LEU A 36 11.97 -7.45 11.37
C LEU A 36 13.00 -8.57 11.41
N LYS A 37 13.63 -8.84 10.29
CA LYS A 37 14.66 -9.86 10.17
C LYS A 37 15.86 -9.56 11.07
N VAL A 38 16.34 -8.31 11.04
CA VAL A 38 17.43 -7.84 11.91
C VAL A 38 16.99 -7.89 13.37
N GLY A 39 15.78 -7.43 13.66
CA GLY A 39 15.25 -7.42 15.02
C GLY A 39 15.14 -8.81 15.65
N ARG A 40 14.79 -9.82 14.84
CA ARG A 40 14.72 -11.21 15.34
C ARG A 40 16.09 -11.77 15.73
N LYS A 41 17.15 -11.24 15.14
CA LYS A 41 18.53 -11.64 15.45
C LYS A 41 19.08 -10.96 16.69
N GLU A 42 18.53 -9.81 17.07
CA GLU A 42 18.97 -9.06 18.23
C GLU A 42 18.29 -9.56 19.49
N LYS A 43 19.10 -9.87 20.52
CA LYS A 43 18.60 -10.40 21.77
C LYS A 43 18.19 -9.32 22.78
N ASP A 44 18.63 -8.09 22.56
CA ASP A 44 18.44 -6.99 23.50
C ASP A 44 17.17 -6.15 23.23
N LEU A 45 16.35 -6.54 22.27
CA LEU A 45 15.11 -5.82 21.95
C LEU A 45 14.01 -6.11 22.99
N PRO A 46 13.21 -5.08 23.32
CA PRO A 46 12.03 -5.31 24.15
C PRO A 46 11.09 -6.34 23.52
N PRO A 47 10.40 -7.16 24.33
CA PRO A 47 9.58 -8.26 23.82
C PRO A 47 8.37 -7.80 22.99
N ASN A 48 7.98 -6.53 23.07
CA ASN A 48 6.85 -5.99 22.32
C ASN A 48 7.22 -5.45 20.93
N VAL A 49 8.53 -5.31 20.61
CA VAL A 49 8.98 -4.75 19.33
C VAL A 49 8.66 -5.67 18.16
N ILE A 50 8.96 -6.96 18.30
CA ILE A 50 8.72 -7.93 17.23
C ILE A 50 7.24 -8.06 16.89
N PRO A 51 6.33 -8.27 17.87
CA PRO A 51 4.90 -8.28 17.55
C PRO A 51 4.40 -7.00 16.92
N MET A 52 4.92 -5.82 17.32
CA MET A 52 4.55 -4.54 16.71
C MET A 52 4.96 -4.48 15.25
N LEU A 53 6.19 -4.90 14.93
CA LEU A 53 6.68 -4.92 13.56
C LEU A 53 5.87 -5.89 12.70
N GLU A 54 5.54 -7.06 13.22
CA GLU A 54 4.71 -8.04 12.52
C GLU A 54 3.33 -7.49 12.20
N LYS A 55 2.68 -6.82 13.16
CA LYS A 55 1.39 -6.18 12.96
C LYS A 55 1.47 -5.07 11.91
N LYS A 56 2.51 -4.27 11.97
CA LYS A 56 2.72 -3.17 11.02
C LYS A 56 2.89 -3.69 9.61
N ILE A 57 3.71 -4.73 9.42
CA ILE A 57 3.93 -5.36 8.14
C ILE A 57 2.63 -5.94 7.58
N LYS A 58 1.89 -6.68 8.41
CA LYS A 58 0.61 -7.25 8.02
C LYS A 58 -0.38 -6.17 7.61
N HIS A 59 -0.43 -5.07 8.34
CA HIS A 59 -1.29 -3.93 8.03
C HIS A 59 -0.94 -3.32 6.67
N PHE A 60 0.35 -3.13 6.39
CA PHE A 60 0.80 -2.62 5.09
C PHE A 60 0.51 -3.60 3.95
N GLU A 61 0.69 -4.89 4.18
CA GLU A 61 0.37 -5.92 3.20
C GLU A 61 -1.12 -5.91 2.84
N GLU A 62 -1.99 -5.79 3.84
CA GLU A 62 -3.43 -5.71 3.63
C GLU A 62 -3.82 -4.45 2.87
N LYS A 63 -3.23 -3.31 3.22
CA LYS A 63 -3.48 -2.04 2.52
C LYS A 63 -2.99 -2.09 1.09
N LEU A 64 -1.83 -2.68 0.86
CA LEU A 64 -1.28 -2.84 -0.48
C LEU A 64 -2.20 -3.71 -1.34
N ASP A 65 -2.65 -4.83 -0.80
CA ASP A 65 -3.57 -5.74 -1.48
C ASP A 65 -4.88 -5.04 -1.85
N ARG A 66 -5.47 -4.29 -0.92
CA ARG A 66 -6.68 -3.51 -1.16
C ARG A 66 -6.46 -2.45 -2.23
N ALA A 67 -5.32 -1.75 -2.18
CA ALA A 67 -5.01 -0.73 -3.17
C ALA A 67 -4.87 -1.34 -4.57
N LYS A 68 -4.22 -2.49 -4.69
CA LYS A 68 -4.08 -3.22 -5.95
C LYS A 68 -5.44 -3.65 -6.49
N THR A 69 -6.30 -4.18 -5.63
CA THR A 69 -7.65 -4.60 -5.99
C THR A 69 -8.49 -3.40 -6.44
N THR A 70 -8.42 -2.30 -5.72
CA THR A 70 -9.13 -1.07 -6.08
C THR A 70 -8.67 -0.54 -7.43
N LEU A 71 -7.36 -0.54 -7.66
CA LEU A 71 -6.78 -0.09 -8.93
C LEU A 71 -7.26 -0.95 -10.08
N GLU A 72 -7.23 -2.27 -9.92
CA GLU A 72 -7.67 -3.22 -10.91
C GLU A 72 -9.16 -3.03 -11.24
N ASN A 73 -10.00 -2.88 -10.23
CA ASN A 73 -11.43 -2.64 -10.40
C ASN A 73 -11.71 -1.31 -11.09
N THR A 74 -10.97 -0.26 -10.75
CA THR A 74 -11.11 1.05 -11.39
C THR A 74 -10.75 0.98 -12.86
N LYS A 75 -9.67 0.29 -13.21
CA LYS A 75 -9.26 0.09 -14.59
C LYS A 75 -10.28 -0.74 -15.38
N LYS A 76 -10.83 -1.77 -14.75
CA LYS A 76 -11.88 -2.61 -15.35
C LYS A 76 -13.13 -1.80 -15.65
N ASN A 77 -13.60 -1.01 -14.70
CA ASN A 77 -14.79 -0.17 -14.86
C ASN A 77 -14.58 0.90 -15.95
N ARG A 78 -13.36 1.38 -16.09
CA ARG A 78 -12.99 2.35 -17.12
C ARG A 78 -13.00 1.72 -18.51
N GLY A 79 -12.63 0.46 -18.62
CA GLY A 79 -12.60 -0.28 -19.89
C GLY A 79 -13.95 -0.71 -20.41
N SER A 80 -14.95 -0.72 -19.56
CA SER A 80 -16.32 -1.07 -19.95
C SER A 80 -17.18 0.14 -20.18
#